data_f190c1dbd11ede34d49b00c1cf39a412
#
_entry.id   f190c1dbd11ede34d49b00c1cf39a412
#
_cell.length_a   1.000
_cell.length_b   1.000
_cell.length_c   1.000
_cell.angle_alpha   90.00
_cell.angle_beta   90.00
_cell.angle_gamma   90.00
#
_symmetry.space_group_name_H-M   'P 1'
#
loop_
_entity.id
_entity.type
_entity.pdbx_description
1 polymer ?
#
loop_
_entity_poly.entity_id
_entity_poly.type
_entity_poly.pdbx_seq_one_letter_code
_entity_poly.pdbx_strand_id
1 'polypeptide(L)'
;LRGIIVHQHGCGEGSCSSGLSGAYDLHWQALARAHDCALFAPAYEQPQKADCQMWCDPRNGSAKAFQRGLEDLGEISGHPELSQLPWALWGHSGGGHWAGGMTLLFPERTIASWLRSGVPLLEENPKRPQIKPHDLPQTALEVPIMCNPGTQEGVTVTTGKFKGTWPANLAFIEAVRKRDGLLGVAVDPLTSHECGNQRYMAIPWLDACLRARLPKENGKPLKAMPRSEAWMAEIAGFKAWPAQEATDPDTLAWLPNEAIAKKWMQYVKDTAVADTTPPPSPTNVLRKGNRIVWSCEADLESGLSHFIVKRVGKRFARVAEKSENKFGRPLFQNLLYSDTPTQPLVKMEYVIPKGAPLSGYQIIAVNTVGLESKPARMMSQR
;
A
#
# COMPACT_ATOMS: atom_id res chain seq x y z
N LEU A 1 -6.78 16.90 -8.82
CA LEU A 1 -6.03 15.68 -8.47
C LEU A 1 -4.94 15.41 -9.51
N ARG A 2 -3.83 14.76 -9.13
CA ARG A 2 -2.68 14.49 -10.02
C ARG A 2 -2.52 13.03 -10.40
N GLY A 3 -3.08 12.13 -9.63
CA GLY A 3 -3.00 10.68 -9.83
C GLY A 3 -4.00 9.94 -8.96
N ILE A 4 -3.97 8.62 -9.05
CA ILE A 4 -4.83 7.73 -8.28
C ILE A 4 -3.96 6.66 -7.62
N ILE A 5 -4.12 6.46 -6.33
CA ILE A 5 -3.57 5.29 -5.64
C ILE A 5 -4.68 4.25 -5.61
N VAL A 6 -4.42 3.09 -6.18
CA VAL A 6 -5.38 1.99 -6.27
C VAL A 6 -5.00 0.90 -5.30
N HIS A 7 -5.93 0.55 -4.40
CA HIS A 7 -5.76 -0.49 -3.41
C HIS A 7 -6.65 -1.69 -3.74
N GLN A 8 -6.10 -2.71 -4.43
CA GLN A 8 -6.84 -3.84 -4.95
C GLN A 8 -6.77 -5.05 -4.02
N HIS A 9 -7.92 -5.50 -3.54
CA HIS A 9 -8.06 -6.68 -2.68
C HIS A 9 -7.66 -7.99 -3.39
N GLY A 10 -7.41 -9.03 -2.59
CA GLY A 10 -7.15 -10.38 -3.08
C GLY A 10 -8.43 -11.18 -3.36
N CYS A 11 -8.25 -12.41 -3.83
CA CYS A 11 -9.34 -13.35 -4.07
C CYS A 11 -9.83 -14.00 -2.76
N GLY A 12 -11.14 -14.09 -2.59
CA GLY A 12 -11.77 -14.78 -1.46
C GLY A 12 -13.26 -14.50 -1.43
N GLU A 13 -14.05 -15.43 -0.94
CA GLU A 13 -15.48 -15.22 -0.75
C GLU A 13 -15.72 -13.99 0.13
N GLY A 14 -16.63 -13.11 -0.29
CA GLY A 14 -16.95 -11.88 0.43
C GLY A 14 -15.84 -10.85 0.47
N SER A 15 -14.81 -10.99 -0.36
CA SER A 15 -13.68 -10.05 -0.41
C SER A 15 -14.06 -8.63 -0.80
N CYS A 16 -15.23 -8.44 -1.46
CA CYS A 16 -15.72 -7.13 -1.87
C CYS A 16 -15.76 -6.13 -0.71
N SER A 17 -16.33 -6.50 0.42
CA SER A 17 -16.43 -5.61 1.59
C SER A 17 -15.04 -5.28 2.18
N SER A 18 -14.13 -6.25 2.21
CA SER A 18 -12.75 -6.04 2.64
C SER A 18 -11.99 -5.12 1.69
N GLY A 19 -12.28 -5.23 0.38
CA GLY A 19 -11.70 -4.35 -0.64
C GLY A 19 -12.01 -2.88 -0.36
N LEU A 20 -13.27 -2.57 -0.12
CA LEU A 20 -13.74 -1.20 0.16
C LEU A 20 -13.04 -0.54 1.35
N SER A 21 -12.59 -1.32 2.33
CA SER A 21 -11.92 -0.77 3.52
C SER A 21 -10.63 0.00 3.21
N GLY A 22 -9.96 -0.31 2.09
CA GLY A 22 -8.75 0.37 1.65
C GLY A 22 -8.91 1.88 1.48
N ALA A 23 -10.08 2.33 0.99
CA ALA A 23 -10.35 3.75 0.79
C ALA A 23 -10.45 4.55 2.12
N TYR A 24 -10.70 3.88 3.23
CA TYR A 24 -10.84 4.50 4.55
C TYR A 24 -9.59 4.39 5.43
N ASP A 25 -8.56 3.71 4.96
CA ASP A 25 -7.31 3.55 5.72
C ASP A 25 -6.51 4.85 5.78
N LEU A 26 -6.24 5.33 6.99
CA LEU A 26 -5.60 6.64 7.20
C LEU A 26 -4.16 6.68 6.70
N HIS A 27 -3.43 5.56 6.72
CA HIS A 27 -2.05 5.52 6.26
C HIS A 27 -1.99 5.60 4.72
N TRP A 28 -2.87 4.88 4.02
CA TRP A 28 -3.03 5.01 2.57
C TRP A 28 -3.57 6.39 2.17
N GLN A 29 -4.49 6.98 2.96
CA GLN A 29 -4.93 8.36 2.75
C GLN A 29 -3.81 9.38 2.92
N ALA A 30 -2.89 9.18 3.87
CA ALA A 30 -1.74 10.06 4.05
C ALA A 30 -0.84 10.07 2.81
N LEU A 31 -0.58 8.89 2.20
CA LEU A 31 0.15 8.80 0.94
C LEU A 31 -0.59 9.54 -0.20
N ALA A 32 -1.90 9.34 -0.32
CA ALA A 32 -2.68 10.00 -1.36
C ALA A 32 -2.64 11.54 -1.23
N ARG A 33 -2.82 12.06 -0.02
CA ARG A 33 -2.76 13.50 0.25
C ARG A 33 -1.39 14.11 0.00
N ALA A 34 -0.32 13.40 0.34
CA ALA A 34 1.05 13.87 0.11
C ALA A 34 1.35 14.15 -1.38
N HIS A 35 0.57 13.58 -2.30
CA HIS A 35 0.76 13.68 -3.74
C HIS A 35 -0.42 14.29 -4.51
N ASP A 36 -1.42 14.85 -3.85
CA ASP A 36 -2.67 15.32 -4.47
C ASP A 36 -3.35 14.22 -5.30
N CYS A 37 -3.33 12.97 -4.82
CA CYS A 37 -3.93 11.82 -5.45
C CYS A 37 -5.28 11.45 -4.82
N ALA A 38 -6.16 10.84 -5.62
CA ALA A 38 -7.28 10.09 -5.08
C ALA A 38 -6.80 8.75 -4.49
N LEU A 39 -7.52 8.24 -3.50
CA LEU A 39 -7.39 6.85 -3.04
C LEU A 39 -8.63 6.08 -3.48
N PHE A 40 -8.42 5.06 -4.30
CA PHE A 40 -9.49 4.24 -4.84
C PHE A 40 -9.29 2.77 -4.46
N ALA A 41 -10.28 2.18 -3.80
CA ALA A 41 -10.29 0.77 -3.41
C ALA A 41 -11.46 0.06 -4.11
N PRO A 42 -11.29 -0.41 -5.35
CA PRO A 42 -12.34 -1.12 -6.07
C PRO A 42 -12.58 -2.48 -5.43
N ALA A 43 -13.84 -2.90 -5.40
CA ALA A 43 -14.23 -4.22 -4.92
C ALA A 43 -14.94 -4.97 -6.04
N TYR A 44 -14.32 -6.05 -6.51
CA TYR A 44 -14.93 -6.92 -7.52
C TYR A 44 -15.75 -8.00 -6.84
N GLU A 45 -16.99 -8.13 -7.24
CA GLU A 45 -17.86 -9.18 -6.73
C GLU A 45 -17.42 -10.56 -7.23
N GLN A 46 -17.44 -11.52 -6.33
CA GLN A 46 -17.13 -12.90 -6.62
C GLN A 46 -18.04 -13.81 -5.78
N PRO A 47 -19.29 -14.05 -6.23
CA PRO A 47 -20.21 -14.95 -5.56
C PRO A 47 -19.64 -16.36 -5.36
N GLN A 48 -18.75 -16.78 -6.25
CA GLN A 48 -18.05 -18.05 -6.17
C GLN A 48 -16.54 -17.83 -6.22
N LYS A 49 -15.78 -18.71 -5.58
CA LYS A 49 -14.32 -18.65 -5.54
C LYS A 49 -13.67 -18.64 -6.93
N ALA A 50 -14.28 -19.31 -7.90
CA ALA A 50 -13.83 -19.34 -9.29
C ALA A 50 -13.85 -17.97 -9.96
N ASP A 51 -14.72 -17.07 -9.55
CA ASP A 51 -14.92 -15.75 -10.16
C ASP A 51 -13.66 -14.87 -10.01
N CYS A 52 -12.83 -15.14 -8.99
CA CYS A 52 -11.55 -14.47 -8.86
C CYS A 52 -10.68 -14.64 -10.11
N GLN A 53 -10.62 -15.82 -10.70
CA GLN A 53 -9.83 -16.04 -11.91
C GLN A 53 -10.35 -15.23 -13.11
N MET A 54 -11.60 -14.84 -13.08
CA MET A 54 -12.18 -13.97 -14.10
C MET A 54 -11.69 -12.54 -13.94
N TRP A 55 -11.92 -11.92 -12.77
CA TRP A 55 -11.61 -10.51 -12.60
C TRP A 55 -10.12 -10.21 -12.41
N CYS A 56 -9.31 -11.16 -11.92
CA CYS A 56 -7.87 -10.91 -11.72
C CYS A 56 -7.07 -10.84 -13.03
N ASP A 57 -7.62 -11.32 -14.14
CA ASP A 57 -7.13 -10.95 -15.48
C ASP A 57 -7.89 -9.70 -15.96
N PRO A 58 -7.23 -8.53 -16.08
CA PRO A 58 -7.90 -7.28 -16.46
C PRO A 58 -8.66 -7.36 -17.79
N ARG A 59 -8.23 -8.22 -18.71
CA ARG A 59 -8.82 -8.43 -20.04
C ARG A 59 -10.19 -9.10 -19.99
N ASN A 60 -10.53 -9.78 -18.89
CA ASN A 60 -11.84 -10.40 -18.66
C ASN A 60 -12.92 -9.40 -18.20
N GLY A 61 -12.72 -8.11 -18.44
CA GLY A 61 -13.69 -7.05 -18.19
C GLY A 61 -13.40 -6.15 -17.00
N SER A 62 -12.55 -6.57 -16.04
CA SER A 62 -12.30 -5.78 -14.84
C SER A 62 -11.51 -4.49 -15.12
N ALA A 63 -10.65 -4.43 -16.14
CA ALA A 63 -10.04 -3.17 -16.57
C ALA A 63 -11.09 -2.17 -17.10
N LYS A 64 -12.07 -2.64 -17.89
CA LYS A 64 -13.16 -1.80 -18.37
C LYS A 64 -14.06 -1.32 -17.22
N ALA A 65 -14.39 -2.21 -16.28
CA ALA A 65 -15.16 -1.86 -15.09
C ALA A 65 -14.43 -0.83 -14.22
N PHE A 66 -13.11 -0.98 -14.05
CA PHE A 66 -12.28 -0.03 -13.32
C PHE A 66 -12.31 1.37 -13.98
N GLN A 67 -12.11 1.46 -15.29
CA GLN A 67 -12.14 2.73 -16.02
C GLN A 67 -13.52 3.38 -15.95
N ARG A 68 -14.60 2.60 -16.11
CA ARG A 68 -15.96 3.09 -15.95
C ARG A 68 -16.22 3.61 -14.54
N GLY A 69 -15.74 2.89 -13.51
CA GLY A 69 -15.83 3.34 -12.12
C GLY A 69 -15.14 4.68 -11.88
N LEU A 70 -14.03 4.95 -12.55
CA LEU A 70 -13.34 6.26 -12.47
C LEU A 70 -14.13 7.37 -13.17
N GLU A 71 -14.80 7.08 -14.30
CA GLU A 71 -15.71 8.03 -14.97
C GLU A 71 -16.88 8.39 -14.04
N ASP A 72 -17.58 7.38 -13.51
CA ASP A 72 -18.73 7.56 -12.62
C ASP A 72 -18.35 8.32 -11.33
N LEU A 73 -17.19 7.97 -10.73
CA LEU A 73 -16.67 8.70 -9.56
C LEU A 73 -16.28 10.14 -9.89
N GLY A 74 -15.75 10.37 -11.09
CA GLY A 74 -15.44 11.72 -11.58
C GLY A 74 -16.68 12.61 -11.63
N GLU A 75 -17.77 12.08 -12.17
CA GLU A 75 -19.07 12.78 -12.21
C GLU A 75 -19.62 13.06 -10.82
N ILE A 76 -19.65 12.03 -9.95
CA ILE A 76 -20.23 12.13 -8.60
C ILE A 76 -19.43 13.08 -7.69
N SER A 77 -18.09 13.06 -7.81
CA SER A 77 -17.21 13.84 -6.92
C SER A 77 -16.88 15.24 -7.44
N GLY A 78 -17.24 15.58 -8.68
CA GLY A 78 -16.84 16.83 -9.33
C GLY A 78 -15.38 16.85 -9.78
N HIS A 79 -14.76 15.67 -9.97
CA HIS A 79 -13.39 15.45 -10.42
C HIS A 79 -13.33 14.69 -11.75
N PRO A 80 -13.83 15.27 -12.86
CA PRO A 80 -13.90 14.58 -14.15
C PRO A 80 -12.53 14.12 -14.68
N GLU A 81 -11.44 14.71 -14.18
CA GLU A 81 -10.08 14.30 -14.51
C GLU A 81 -9.74 12.88 -14.08
N LEU A 82 -10.46 12.25 -13.13
CA LEU A 82 -10.19 10.90 -12.64
C LEU A 82 -10.08 9.86 -13.76
N SER A 83 -10.90 9.96 -14.80
CA SER A 83 -10.88 9.05 -15.94
C SER A 83 -9.56 9.10 -16.74
N GLN A 84 -8.79 10.17 -16.65
CA GLN A 84 -7.57 10.41 -17.42
C GLN A 84 -6.29 10.34 -16.59
N LEU A 85 -6.40 10.37 -15.26
CA LEU A 85 -5.24 10.38 -14.36
C LEU A 85 -4.44 9.08 -14.41
N PRO A 86 -3.11 9.14 -14.22
CA PRO A 86 -2.28 7.96 -14.02
C PRO A 86 -2.52 7.35 -12.62
N TRP A 87 -2.15 6.08 -12.47
CA TRP A 87 -2.37 5.33 -11.24
C TRP A 87 -1.12 4.66 -10.69
N ALA A 88 -1.01 4.60 -9.37
CA ALA A 88 -0.09 3.75 -8.63
C ALA A 88 -0.90 2.58 -8.06
N LEU A 89 -0.48 1.36 -8.36
CA LEU A 89 -1.26 0.15 -8.09
C LEU A 89 -0.67 -0.61 -6.90
N TRP A 90 -1.50 -0.94 -5.95
CA TRP A 90 -1.22 -1.95 -4.95
C TRP A 90 -2.21 -3.10 -5.12
N GLY A 91 -1.74 -4.35 -5.09
CA GLY A 91 -2.61 -5.50 -5.18
C GLY A 91 -2.09 -6.71 -4.42
N HIS A 92 -3.00 -7.47 -3.80
CA HIS A 92 -2.69 -8.70 -3.10
C HIS A 92 -3.25 -9.92 -3.83
N SER A 93 -2.46 -11.00 -3.97
CA SER A 93 -2.89 -12.28 -4.54
C SER A 93 -3.51 -12.11 -5.94
N GLY A 94 -4.80 -12.38 -6.11
CA GLY A 94 -5.52 -12.07 -7.36
C GLY A 94 -5.48 -10.57 -7.72
N GLY A 95 -5.48 -9.69 -6.72
CA GLY A 95 -5.26 -8.26 -6.91
C GLY A 95 -3.85 -7.93 -7.38
N GLY A 96 -2.84 -8.71 -6.98
CA GLY A 96 -1.48 -8.62 -7.52
C GLY A 96 -1.40 -9.03 -8.99
N HIS A 97 -2.10 -10.12 -9.37
CA HIS A 97 -2.28 -10.48 -10.79
C HIS A 97 -2.92 -9.35 -11.58
N TRP A 98 -4.01 -8.78 -11.04
CA TRP A 98 -4.72 -7.67 -11.66
C TRP A 98 -3.83 -6.43 -11.80
N ALA A 99 -3.16 -6.00 -10.74
CA ALA A 99 -2.29 -4.82 -10.75
C ALA A 99 -1.13 -4.98 -11.72
N GLY A 100 -0.47 -6.15 -11.73
CA GLY A 100 0.56 -6.47 -12.70
C GLY A 100 0.04 -6.53 -14.13
N GLY A 101 -1.13 -7.16 -14.36
CA GLY A 101 -1.80 -7.20 -15.66
C GLY A 101 -2.16 -5.78 -16.17
N MET A 102 -2.70 -4.91 -15.31
CA MET A 102 -2.95 -3.50 -15.63
C MET A 102 -1.66 -2.76 -16.01
N THR A 103 -0.55 -3.05 -15.32
CA THR A 103 0.76 -2.48 -15.64
C THR A 103 1.24 -2.88 -17.04
N LEU A 104 1.06 -4.15 -17.42
CA LEU A 104 1.46 -4.64 -18.73
C LEU A 104 0.56 -4.13 -19.87
N LEU A 105 -0.72 -3.89 -19.59
CA LEU A 105 -1.69 -3.39 -20.56
C LEU A 105 -1.67 -1.86 -20.73
N PHE A 106 -1.33 -1.13 -19.68
CA PHE A 106 -1.40 0.35 -19.64
C PHE A 106 -0.13 0.95 -19.00
N PRO A 107 1.07 0.61 -19.51
CA PRO A 107 2.33 1.08 -18.90
C PRO A 107 2.47 2.60 -18.90
N GLU A 108 1.91 3.29 -19.89
CA GLU A 108 1.93 4.75 -20.01
C GLU A 108 1.08 5.47 -18.97
N ARG A 109 0.11 4.76 -18.35
CA ARG A 109 -0.74 5.27 -17.26
C ARG A 109 -0.31 4.77 -15.89
N THR A 110 0.60 3.81 -15.83
CA THR A 110 1.02 3.19 -14.56
C THR A 110 2.24 3.91 -13.98
N ILE A 111 2.08 4.54 -12.84
CA ILE A 111 3.16 5.22 -12.11
C ILE A 111 4.11 4.19 -11.51
N ALA A 112 3.57 3.21 -10.80
CA ALA A 112 4.29 2.12 -10.17
C ALA A 112 3.31 1.03 -9.73
N SER A 113 3.81 -0.21 -9.47
CA SER A 113 2.98 -1.33 -9.03
C SER A 113 3.63 -2.13 -7.90
N TRP A 114 2.90 -2.31 -6.81
CA TRP A 114 3.24 -3.19 -5.70
C TRP A 114 2.43 -4.48 -5.77
N LEU A 115 3.11 -5.61 -5.96
CA LEU A 115 2.51 -6.92 -6.20
C LEU A 115 2.73 -7.84 -4.99
N ARG A 116 1.77 -7.86 -4.07
CA ARG A 116 1.82 -8.74 -2.90
C ARG A 116 1.34 -10.13 -3.27
N SER A 117 2.23 -11.14 -3.23
CA SER A 117 1.92 -12.58 -3.38
C SER A 117 1.17 -12.96 -4.66
N GLY A 118 1.25 -12.14 -5.71
CA GLY A 118 0.63 -12.43 -7.01
C GLY A 118 1.23 -11.57 -8.10
N VAL A 119 1.54 -12.20 -9.25
CA VAL A 119 2.11 -11.56 -10.44
C VAL A 119 1.35 -11.98 -11.69
N PRO A 120 1.34 -11.21 -12.78
CA PRO A 120 0.72 -11.64 -14.03
C PRO A 120 1.43 -12.87 -14.60
N LEU A 121 0.66 -13.74 -15.28
CA LEU A 121 1.24 -14.90 -15.97
C LEU A 121 1.85 -14.46 -17.29
N LEU A 122 3.06 -14.90 -17.58
CA LEU A 122 3.73 -14.77 -18.88
C LEU A 122 3.66 -16.06 -19.72
N GLU A 123 3.24 -17.18 -19.09
CA GLU A 123 3.06 -18.48 -19.70
C GLU A 123 1.71 -19.07 -19.32
N GLU A 124 1.20 -20.02 -20.11
CA GLU A 124 -0.06 -20.70 -19.79
C GLU A 124 0.03 -21.50 -18.49
N ASN A 125 -1.01 -21.41 -17.68
CA ASN A 125 -1.15 -22.20 -16.47
C ASN A 125 -2.40 -23.10 -16.58
N PRO A 126 -2.25 -24.43 -16.78
CA PRO A 126 -3.39 -25.33 -16.92
C PRO A 126 -4.34 -25.35 -15.71
N LYS A 127 -3.87 -24.93 -14.53
CA LYS A 127 -4.68 -24.82 -13.33
C LYS A 127 -5.49 -23.51 -13.25
N ARG A 128 -5.25 -22.60 -14.20
CA ARG A 128 -5.90 -21.28 -14.27
C ARG A 128 -6.25 -20.92 -15.71
N PRO A 129 -7.09 -21.71 -16.39
CA PRO A 129 -7.35 -21.55 -17.83
C PRO A 129 -8.05 -20.24 -18.20
N GLN A 130 -8.68 -19.55 -17.22
CA GLN A 130 -9.32 -18.26 -17.41
C GLN A 130 -8.33 -17.09 -17.45
N ILE A 131 -7.11 -17.29 -16.94
CA ILE A 131 -6.04 -16.30 -16.93
C ILE A 131 -5.11 -16.63 -18.10
N LYS A 132 -5.09 -15.77 -19.10
CA LYS A 132 -4.20 -15.93 -20.24
C LYS A 132 -2.82 -15.34 -19.98
N PRO A 133 -1.76 -15.82 -20.65
CA PRO A 133 -0.45 -15.17 -20.61
C PRO A 133 -0.54 -13.73 -21.09
N HIS A 134 0.25 -12.88 -20.47
CA HIS A 134 0.46 -11.51 -20.92
C HIS A 134 1.75 -11.41 -21.72
N ASP A 135 1.73 -10.57 -22.75
CA ASP A 135 2.97 -10.08 -23.34
C ASP A 135 3.70 -9.18 -22.35
N LEU A 136 5.01 -9.13 -22.45
CA LEU A 136 5.86 -8.21 -21.70
C LEU A 136 6.35 -7.11 -22.63
N PRO A 137 5.61 -6.00 -22.83
CA PRO A 137 6.01 -4.95 -23.76
C PRO A 137 7.20 -4.16 -23.24
N GLN A 138 8.02 -3.62 -24.13
CA GLN A 138 9.21 -2.83 -23.77
C GLN A 138 8.86 -1.64 -22.87
N THR A 139 7.73 -1.00 -23.10
CA THR A 139 7.26 0.15 -22.32
C THR A 139 6.94 -0.21 -20.85
N ALA A 140 6.53 -1.45 -20.58
CA ALA A 140 6.28 -1.90 -19.21
C ALA A 140 7.57 -2.11 -18.39
N LEU A 141 8.72 -2.28 -19.06
CA LEU A 141 10.02 -2.40 -18.37
C LEU A 141 10.47 -1.08 -17.73
N GLU A 142 9.92 0.04 -18.19
CA GLU A 142 10.17 1.38 -17.62
C GLU A 142 9.23 1.73 -16.46
N VAL A 143 8.30 0.84 -16.12
CA VAL A 143 7.41 1.02 -14.97
C VAL A 143 8.03 0.36 -13.74
N PRO A 144 8.21 1.09 -12.63
CA PRO A 144 8.65 0.49 -11.37
C PRO A 144 7.65 -0.56 -10.88
N ILE A 145 8.13 -1.78 -10.67
CA ILE A 145 7.35 -2.89 -10.11
C ILE A 145 8.05 -3.41 -8.87
N MET A 146 7.33 -3.67 -7.79
CA MET A 146 7.83 -4.35 -6.62
C MET A 146 7.07 -5.65 -6.39
N CYS A 147 7.75 -6.79 -6.43
CA CYS A 147 7.21 -8.07 -6.01
C CYS A 147 7.44 -8.26 -4.51
N ASN A 148 6.39 -8.63 -3.78
CA ASN A 148 6.45 -8.78 -2.33
C ASN A 148 5.89 -10.14 -1.88
N PRO A 149 6.63 -11.24 -2.03
CA PRO A 149 6.27 -12.53 -1.46
C PRO A 149 6.59 -12.57 0.05
N GLY A 150 5.91 -13.48 0.77
CA GLY A 150 6.26 -13.82 2.15
C GLY A 150 7.34 -14.91 2.21
N THR A 151 8.13 -14.91 3.29
CA THR A 151 9.16 -15.96 3.51
C THR A 151 8.58 -17.37 3.47
N GLN A 152 7.32 -17.55 3.93
CA GLN A 152 6.64 -18.84 3.99
C GLN A 152 5.88 -19.20 2.69
N GLU A 153 6.07 -18.45 1.63
CA GLU A 153 5.47 -18.72 0.32
C GLU A 153 6.40 -19.48 -0.65
N GLY A 154 7.42 -20.12 -0.11
CA GLY A 154 8.40 -20.90 -0.86
C GLY A 154 9.79 -20.25 -0.96
N VAL A 155 9.97 -19.04 -0.42
CA VAL A 155 11.29 -18.35 -0.43
C VAL A 155 12.26 -19.07 0.51
N THR A 156 11.94 -19.16 1.79
CA THR A 156 12.76 -19.88 2.80
C THR A 156 12.05 -21.10 3.34
N VAL A 157 10.73 -21.07 3.48
CA VAL A 157 9.92 -22.22 3.90
C VAL A 157 9.25 -22.83 2.67
N THR A 158 9.78 -23.95 2.21
CA THR A 158 9.36 -24.65 0.97
C THR A 158 8.24 -25.66 1.19
N THR A 159 7.57 -25.62 2.33
CA THR A 159 6.42 -26.48 2.69
C THR A 159 5.16 -25.63 2.85
N GLY A 160 3.99 -26.27 2.90
CA GLY A 160 2.72 -25.57 3.09
C GLY A 160 1.96 -25.24 1.80
N LYS A 161 0.77 -24.68 1.99
CA LYS A 161 -0.23 -24.46 0.94
C LYS A 161 0.24 -23.50 -0.16
N PHE A 162 0.98 -22.47 0.21
CA PHE A 162 1.37 -21.39 -0.68
C PHE A 162 2.83 -21.46 -1.18
N LYS A 163 3.52 -22.57 -0.94
CA LYS A 163 4.91 -22.79 -1.37
C LYS A 163 5.18 -22.57 -2.86
N GLY A 164 4.14 -22.67 -3.69
CA GLY A 164 4.25 -22.46 -5.14
C GLY A 164 4.18 -20.98 -5.56
N THR A 165 3.95 -20.05 -4.63
CA THR A 165 3.89 -18.61 -4.94
C THR A 165 5.26 -18.09 -5.37
N TRP A 166 6.32 -18.46 -4.65
CA TRP A 166 7.68 -18.01 -4.97
C TRP A 166 8.16 -18.43 -6.36
N PRO A 167 8.11 -19.72 -6.78
CA PRO A 167 8.50 -20.08 -8.14
C PRO A 167 7.75 -19.33 -9.23
N ALA A 168 6.46 -19.06 -9.04
CA ALA A 168 5.67 -18.30 -9.99
C ALA A 168 6.09 -16.82 -10.04
N ASN A 169 6.40 -16.21 -8.88
CA ASN A 169 6.94 -14.85 -8.82
C ASN A 169 8.32 -14.78 -9.44
N LEU A 170 9.20 -15.76 -9.16
CA LEU A 170 10.57 -15.78 -9.66
C LEU A 170 10.62 -15.80 -11.18
N ALA A 171 9.76 -16.58 -11.85
CA ALA A 171 9.69 -16.62 -13.31
C ALA A 171 9.36 -15.24 -13.91
N PHE A 172 8.42 -14.50 -13.30
CA PHE A 172 8.09 -13.13 -13.70
C PHE A 172 9.26 -12.17 -13.44
N ILE A 173 9.88 -12.25 -12.24
CA ILE A 173 11.01 -11.42 -11.83
C ILE A 173 12.17 -11.59 -12.83
N GLU A 174 12.56 -12.83 -13.13
CA GLU A 174 13.64 -13.12 -14.07
C GLU A 174 13.34 -12.62 -15.48
N ALA A 175 12.12 -12.83 -15.97
CA ALA A 175 11.72 -12.35 -17.30
C ALA A 175 11.83 -10.82 -17.44
N VAL A 176 11.45 -10.08 -16.40
CA VAL A 176 11.54 -8.62 -16.38
C VAL A 176 13.00 -8.18 -16.21
N ARG A 177 13.75 -8.78 -15.28
CA ARG A 177 15.12 -8.38 -14.99
C ARG A 177 16.10 -8.68 -16.13
N LYS A 178 15.99 -9.83 -16.79
CA LYS A 178 16.79 -10.17 -17.99
C LYS A 178 16.66 -9.15 -19.14
N ARG A 179 15.65 -8.29 -19.10
CA ARG A 179 15.41 -7.20 -20.06
C ARG A 179 15.64 -5.82 -19.45
N ASP A 180 16.38 -5.74 -18.35
CA ASP A 180 16.70 -4.53 -17.59
C ASP A 180 15.47 -3.73 -17.11
N GLY A 181 14.35 -4.43 -16.83
CA GLY A 181 13.13 -3.81 -16.31
C GLY A 181 13.30 -3.32 -14.87
N LEU A 182 12.57 -2.28 -14.48
CA LEU A 182 12.62 -1.63 -13.17
C LEU A 182 11.86 -2.45 -12.11
N LEU A 183 12.33 -3.67 -11.81
CA LEU A 183 11.66 -4.58 -10.90
C LEU A 183 12.48 -4.83 -9.63
N GLY A 184 11.86 -4.52 -8.49
CA GLY A 184 12.34 -4.82 -7.14
C GLY A 184 11.69 -6.07 -6.55
N VAL A 185 12.34 -6.64 -5.54
CA VAL A 185 11.80 -7.74 -4.74
C VAL A 185 11.98 -7.42 -3.26
N ALA A 186 10.90 -7.43 -2.50
CA ALA A 186 10.91 -7.20 -1.06
C ALA A 186 10.25 -8.38 -0.34
N VAL A 187 11.03 -9.35 0.11
CA VAL A 187 10.50 -10.52 0.82
C VAL A 187 10.01 -10.11 2.21
N ASP A 188 8.74 -10.36 2.51
CA ASP A 188 8.16 -10.00 3.82
C ASP A 188 8.50 -11.07 4.85
N PRO A 189 9.27 -10.75 5.91
CA PRO A 189 9.69 -11.73 6.90
C PRO A 189 8.51 -12.28 7.70
N LEU A 190 8.59 -13.56 8.07
CA LEU A 190 7.64 -14.28 8.93
C LEU A 190 6.22 -14.44 8.37
N THR A 191 5.97 -14.05 7.13
CA THR A 191 4.63 -14.10 6.53
C THR A 191 4.48 -15.22 5.50
N SER A 192 3.24 -15.66 5.32
CA SER A 192 2.79 -16.51 4.24
C SER A 192 1.96 -15.68 3.25
N HIS A 193 0.76 -16.15 2.89
CA HIS A 193 -0.10 -15.51 1.88
C HIS A 193 -0.97 -14.36 2.43
N GLU A 194 -0.90 -14.10 3.71
CA GLU A 194 -1.51 -12.91 4.31
C GLU A 194 -0.76 -11.63 3.90
N CYS A 195 -1.42 -10.49 3.96
CA CYS A 195 -0.82 -9.20 3.60
C CYS A 195 0.37 -8.82 4.50
N GLY A 196 0.44 -9.36 5.72
CA GLY A 196 1.54 -9.06 6.64
C GLY A 196 1.63 -7.59 6.99
N ASN A 197 2.85 -7.08 7.09
CA ASN A 197 3.11 -5.67 7.35
C ASN A 197 3.74 -4.95 6.16
N GLN A 198 3.47 -5.42 4.96
CA GLN A 198 4.07 -4.94 3.72
C GLN A 198 3.88 -3.42 3.49
N ARG A 199 2.86 -2.78 4.06
CA ARG A 199 2.61 -1.34 3.96
C ARG A 199 3.79 -0.48 4.42
N TYR A 200 4.58 -0.97 5.37
CA TYR A 200 5.76 -0.26 5.88
C TYR A 200 6.93 -0.21 4.88
N MET A 201 6.83 -0.98 3.79
CA MET A 201 7.72 -0.86 2.63
C MET A 201 6.97 -0.36 1.39
N ALA A 202 5.71 -0.76 1.21
CA ALA A 202 4.91 -0.36 0.05
C ALA A 202 4.67 1.15 0.00
N ILE A 203 4.28 1.76 1.13
CA ILE A 203 3.98 3.19 1.20
C ILE A 203 5.24 4.05 0.92
N PRO A 204 6.38 3.87 1.60
CA PRO A 204 7.58 4.64 1.27
C PRO A 204 8.12 4.38 -0.14
N TRP A 205 7.98 3.15 -0.66
CA TRP A 205 8.39 2.85 -2.03
C TRP A 205 7.49 3.54 -3.07
N LEU A 206 6.17 3.48 -2.88
CA LEU A 206 5.21 4.20 -3.73
C LEU A 206 5.39 5.72 -3.61
N ASP A 207 5.66 6.26 -2.42
CA ASP A 207 6.00 7.68 -2.23
C ASP A 207 7.20 8.09 -3.10
N ALA A 208 8.27 7.32 -3.11
CA ALA A 208 9.45 7.58 -3.92
C ALA A 208 9.12 7.53 -5.44
N CYS A 209 8.35 6.55 -5.89
CA CYS A 209 7.94 6.43 -7.28
C CYS A 209 7.01 7.58 -7.71
N LEU A 210 6.06 7.96 -6.87
CA LEU A 210 5.15 9.09 -7.11
C LEU A 210 5.93 10.41 -7.24
N ARG A 211 6.87 10.68 -6.32
CA ARG A 211 7.75 11.87 -6.38
C ARG A 211 8.55 11.93 -7.67
N ALA A 212 9.09 10.79 -8.12
CA ALA A 212 9.92 10.73 -9.31
C ALA A 212 9.11 10.86 -10.60
N ARG A 213 7.96 10.21 -10.70
CA ARG A 213 7.24 10.03 -11.97
C ARG A 213 6.06 10.95 -12.19
N LEU A 214 5.36 11.41 -11.13
CA LEU A 214 4.24 12.32 -11.32
C LEU A 214 4.71 13.68 -11.89
N PRO A 215 4.13 14.15 -12.99
CA PRO A 215 4.39 15.50 -13.49
C PRO A 215 3.80 16.54 -12.54
N LYS A 216 4.37 17.75 -12.54
CA LYS A 216 3.81 18.88 -11.75
C LYS A 216 2.47 19.35 -12.31
N GLU A 217 2.29 19.26 -13.62
CA GLU A 217 1.10 19.69 -14.36
C GLU A 217 0.28 18.48 -14.77
N ASN A 218 -1.03 18.55 -14.60
CA ASN A 218 -1.96 17.50 -15.05
C ASN A 218 -1.94 17.36 -16.58
N GLY A 219 -2.18 16.15 -17.06
CA GLY A 219 -2.22 15.84 -18.49
C GLY A 219 -0.85 15.72 -19.17
N LYS A 220 0.24 15.94 -18.45
CA LYS A 220 1.59 15.67 -18.96
C LYS A 220 1.93 14.18 -18.80
N PRO A 221 2.75 13.62 -19.72
CA PRO A 221 3.21 12.24 -19.59
C PRO A 221 3.97 12.00 -18.28
N LEU A 222 3.93 10.76 -17.79
CA LEU A 222 4.76 10.32 -16.66
C LEU A 222 6.24 10.51 -17.00
N LYS A 223 7.00 10.94 -16.00
CA LYS A 223 8.46 11.04 -16.12
C LYS A 223 9.10 9.66 -16.07
N ALA A 224 10.24 9.50 -16.72
CA ALA A 224 11.09 8.32 -16.53
C ALA A 224 11.66 8.29 -15.11
N MET A 225 11.92 7.09 -14.59
CA MET A 225 12.68 6.95 -13.35
C MET A 225 14.14 7.36 -13.54
N PRO A 226 14.75 8.10 -12.59
CA PRO A 226 16.17 8.44 -12.64
C PRO A 226 17.03 7.19 -12.38
N ARG A 227 17.53 6.57 -13.43
CA ARG A 227 18.38 5.36 -13.33
C ARG A 227 19.75 5.61 -12.68
N SER A 228 20.25 6.85 -12.69
CA SER A 228 21.53 7.23 -12.06
C SER A 228 21.52 7.14 -10.53
N GLU A 229 20.35 7.18 -9.90
CA GLU A 229 20.17 7.05 -8.45
C GLU A 229 19.86 5.61 -8.01
N ALA A 230 19.75 4.69 -8.96
CA ALA A 230 19.31 3.33 -8.72
C ALA A 230 20.29 2.54 -7.82
N TRP A 231 19.72 1.63 -7.07
CA TRP A 231 20.43 0.61 -6.29
C TRP A 231 20.00 -0.78 -6.79
N MET A 232 20.90 -1.74 -6.62
CA MET A 232 20.63 -3.15 -6.86
C MET A 232 20.60 -3.90 -5.55
N ALA A 233 19.76 -4.93 -5.46
CA ALA A 233 19.55 -5.72 -4.25
C ALA A 233 19.52 -7.21 -4.57
N GLU A 234 19.92 -8.04 -3.63
CA GLU A 234 19.75 -9.49 -3.73
C GLU A 234 18.25 -9.83 -3.82
N ILE A 235 17.86 -10.70 -4.76
CA ILE A 235 16.43 -11.02 -4.98
C ILE A 235 15.76 -11.65 -3.73
N ALA A 236 16.47 -12.52 -3.02
CA ALA A 236 15.97 -13.17 -1.80
C ALA A 236 16.97 -13.07 -0.64
N GLY A 237 17.82 -12.04 -0.65
CA GLY A 237 18.82 -11.77 0.37
C GLY A 237 18.53 -10.50 1.15
N PHE A 238 19.59 -9.89 1.72
CA PHE A 238 19.49 -8.77 2.65
C PHE A 238 20.40 -7.60 2.30
N LYS A 239 21.16 -7.68 1.18
CA LYS A 239 22.14 -6.68 0.79
C LYS A 239 21.66 -5.89 -0.42
N ALA A 240 22.00 -4.61 -0.42
CA ALA A 240 21.83 -3.72 -1.56
C ALA A 240 23.04 -2.78 -1.65
N TRP A 241 23.36 -2.34 -2.87
CA TRP A 241 24.47 -1.45 -3.19
C TRP A 241 24.13 -0.57 -4.40
N PRO A 242 24.87 0.54 -4.62
CA PRO A 242 24.65 1.39 -5.79
C PRO A 242 24.70 0.61 -7.11
N ALA A 243 23.83 0.95 -8.06
CA ALA A 243 23.70 0.18 -9.31
C ALA A 243 25.02 0.10 -10.13
N GLN A 244 25.85 1.15 -10.07
CA GLN A 244 27.15 1.20 -10.74
C GLN A 244 28.19 0.22 -10.15
N GLU A 245 27.95 -0.33 -8.97
CA GLU A 245 28.80 -1.32 -8.31
C GLU A 245 28.36 -2.77 -8.56
N ALA A 246 27.20 -2.95 -9.23
CA ALA A 246 26.62 -4.26 -9.51
C ALA A 246 27.39 -4.98 -10.63
N THR A 247 27.77 -6.25 -10.40
CA THR A 247 28.49 -7.06 -11.38
C THR A 247 27.57 -7.79 -12.34
N ASP A 248 26.39 -8.23 -11.89
CA ASP A 248 25.40 -8.97 -12.70
C ASP A 248 23.99 -8.37 -12.48
N PRO A 249 23.70 -7.18 -13.03
CA PRO A 249 22.46 -6.46 -12.72
C PRO A 249 21.20 -7.22 -13.11
N ASP A 250 21.25 -8.12 -14.09
CA ASP A 250 20.09 -8.90 -14.54
C ASP A 250 19.65 -9.97 -13.53
N THR A 251 20.55 -10.36 -12.63
CA THR A 251 20.27 -11.32 -11.54
C THR A 251 19.85 -10.67 -10.24
N LEU A 252 19.76 -9.33 -10.23
CA LEU A 252 19.49 -8.51 -9.05
C LEU A 252 18.15 -7.79 -9.17
N ALA A 253 17.56 -7.49 -8.03
CA ALA A 253 16.38 -6.66 -7.92
C ALA A 253 16.76 -5.17 -8.00
N TRP A 254 15.94 -4.37 -8.66
CA TRP A 254 16.12 -2.93 -8.80
C TRP A 254 15.43 -2.16 -7.66
N LEU A 255 16.07 -1.09 -7.17
CA LEU A 255 15.51 -0.14 -6.20
C LEU A 255 15.72 1.29 -6.68
N PRO A 256 14.78 2.22 -6.42
CA PRO A 256 14.80 3.55 -7.02
C PRO A 256 15.92 4.47 -6.56
N ASN A 257 16.37 4.34 -5.31
CA ASN A 257 17.41 5.19 -4.71
C ASN A 257 17.93 4.64 -3.38
N GLU A 258 18.96 5.28 -2.83
CA GLU A 258 19.59 4.92 -1.56
C GLU A 258 18.63 4.90 -0.36
N ALA A 259 17.75 5.90 -0.26
CA ALA A 259 16.81 5.98 0.87
C ALA A 259 15.86 4.78 0.92
N ILE A 260 15.38 4.35 -0.24
CA ILE A 260 14.55 3.15 -0.37
C ILE A 260 15.38 1.88 -0.16
N ALA A 261 16.62 1.83 -0.63
CA ALA A 261 17.52 0.69 -0.39
C ALA A 261 17.78 0.47 1.11
N LYS A 262 18.02 1.54 1.87
CA LYS A 262 18.18 1.45 3.34
C LYS A 262 16.90 0.95 4.03
N LYS A 263 15.72 1.45 3.65
CA LYS A 263 14.44 0.98 4.17
C LYS A 263 14.18 -0.49 3.77
N TRP A 264 14.53 -0.86 2.54
CA TRP A 264 14.41 -2.23 2.05
C TRP A 264 15.30 -3.20 2.85
N MET A 265 16.60 -2.89 3.07
CA MET A 265 17.50 -3.73 3.86
C MET A 265 17.01 -3.94 5.30
N GLN A 266 16.37 -2.93 5.90
CA GLN A 266 15.73 -3.04 7.21
C GLN A 266 14.50 -3.93 7.14
N TYR A 267 13.63 -3.70 6.15
CA TYR A 267 12.35 -4.40 6.00
C TYR A 267 12.51 -5.90 5.77
N VAL A 268 13.40 -6.32 4.86
CA VAL A 268 13.57 -7.75 4.53
C VAL A 268 14.30 -8.52 5.63
N LYS A 269 15.03 -7.84 6.50
CA LYS A 269 15.84 -8.44 7.56
C LYS A 269 15.04 -8.79 8.80
N ASP A 270 14.21 -7.87 9.25
CA ASP A 270 13.46 -8.02 10.50
C ASP A 270 12.10 -7.28 10.47
N THR A 271 11.39 -7.32 11.59
CA THR A 271 10.06 -6.73 11.73
C THR A 271 10.05 -5.31 12.27
N ALA A 272 11.21 -4.70 12.51
CA ALA A 272 11.29 -3.33 13.00
C ALA A 272 10.88 -2.32 11.93
N VAL A 273 10.28 -1.22 12.36
CA VAL A 273 9.93 -0.09 11.49
C VAL A 273 10.78 1.10 11.91
N ALA A 274 11.66 1.54 11.01
CA ALA A 274 12.46 2.72 11.22
C ALA A 274 11.63 3.98 10.97
N ASP A 275 11.28 4.67 12.04
CA ASP A 275 10.61 5.96 12.02
C ASP A 275 11.10 6.81 13.18
N THR A 276 11.46 8.05 12.89
CA THR A 276 12.00 9.01 13.86
C THR A 276 11.17 10.29 13.93
N THR A 277 10.11 10.37 13.12
CA THR A 277 9.26 11.56 13.03
C THR A 277 7.94 11.37 13.78
N PRO A 278 7.50 12.36 14.59
CA PRO A 278 6.20 12.28 15.23
C PRO A 278 5.06 12.45 14.21
N PRO A 279 3.89 11.85 14.47
CA PRO A 279 2.72 12.02 13.59
C PRO A 279 2.23 13.47 13.60
N PRO A 280 1.43 13.87 12.57
CA PRO A 280 0.76 15.16 12.55
C PRO A 280 -0.11 15.37 13.80
N SER A 281 -0.15 16.60 14.30
CA SER A 281 -1.03 16.94 15.42
C SER A 281 -2.49 16.87 15.00
N PRO A 282 -3.41 16.40 15.86
CA PRO A 282 -4.84 16.48 15.61
C PRO A 282 -5.30 17.93 15.34
N THR A 283 -6.27 18.06 14.47
CA THR A 283 -6.89 19.34 14.09
C THR A 283 -8.38 19.33 14.41
N ASN A 284 -9.04 20.48 14.34
CA ASN A 284 -10.49 20.62 14.54
C ASN A 284 -10.97 19.95 15.85
N VAL A 285 -10.20 20.12 16.93
CA VAL A 285 -10.57 19.57 18.23
C VAL A 285 -11.74 20.39 18.80
N LEU A 286 -12.94 19.84 18.69
CA LEU A 286 -14.20 20.50 19.02
C LEU A 286 -14.98 19.71 20.06
N ARG A 287 -15.74 20.41 20.91
CA ARG A 287 -16.74 19.80 21.78
C ARG A 287 -18.10 19.74 21.09
N LYS A 288 -18.72 18.57 21.05
CA LYS A 288 -20.10 18.33 20.62
C LYS A 288 -20.89 17.68 21.74
N GLY A 289 -21.64 18.48 22.50
CA GLY A 289 -22.33 17.99 23.71
C GLY A 289 -21.33 17.46 24.76
N ASN A 290 -21.45 16.18 25.12
CA ASN A 290 -20.55 15.47 26.02
C ASN A 290 -19.40 14.73 25.28
N ARG A 291 -19.17 15.02 24.01
CA ARG A 291 -18.10 14.40 23.22
C ARG A 291 -17.08 15.44 22.80
N ILE A 292 -15.83 15.02 22.71
CA ILE A 292 -14.76 15.70 22.00
C ILE A 292 -14.56 14.95 20.70
N VAL A 293 -14.54 15.68 19.58
CA VAL A 293 -14.27 15.15 18.26
C VAL A 293 -13.08 15.89 17.65
N TRP A 294 -12.33 15.23 16.79
CA TRP A 294 -11.18 15.82 16.11
C TRP A 294 -10.98 15.19 14.74
N SER A 295 -10.07 15.73 13.97
CA SER A 295 -9.53 15.17 12.73
C SER A 295 -8.03 14.95 12.91
N CYS A 296 -7.47 13.92 12.29
CA CYS A 296 -6.03 13.68 12.27
C CYS A 296 -5.64 12.95 10.99
N GLU A 297 -4.47 13.27 10.47
CA GLU A 297 -3.81 12.50 9.42
C GLU A 297 -2.86 11.49 10.05
N ALA A 298 -2.63 10.37 9.37
CA ALA A 298 -1.63 9.41 9.81
C ALA A 298 -0.23 9.90 9.47
N ASP A 299 0.74 9.39 10.21
CA ASP A 299 2.14 9.48 9.87
C ASP A 299 2.41 8.72 8.56
N LEU A 300 3.15 9.32 7.65
CA LEU A 300 3.47 8.69 6.37
C LEU A 300 4.44 7.52 6.52
N GLU A 301 5.31 7.55 7.52
CA GLU A 301 6.33 6.52 7.72
C GLU A 301 5.81 5.29 8.45
N SER A 302 5.00 5.47 9.51
CA SER A 302 4.54 4.35 10.33
C SER A 302 3.03 4.34 10.63
N GLY A 303 2.27 5.31 10.13
CA GLY A 303 0.82 5.35 10.30
C GLY A 303 0.38 5.89 11.66
N LEU A 304 -0.81 5.51 12.09
CA LEU A 304 -1.43 5.97 13.32
C LEU A 304 -1.85 4.78 14.18
N SER A 305 -1.48 4.81 15.46
CA SER A 305 -1.82 3.75 16.42
C SER A 305 -3.01 4.12 17.30
N HIS A 306 -2.95 5.28 17.96
CA HIS A 306 -3.98 5.69 18.91
C HIS A 306 -3.89 7.19 19.24
N PHE A 307 -4.86 7.66 20.01
CA PHE A 307 -4.84 9.00 20.58
C PHE A 307 -4.74 8.93 22.10
N ILE A 308 -4.04 9.89 22.67
CA ILE A 308 -4.01 10.14 24.10
C ILE A 308 -4.87 11.39 24.37
N VAL A 309 -5.85 11.23 25.26
CA VAL A 309 -6.61 12.35 25.80
C VAL A 309 -5.96 12.78 27.10
N LYS A 310 -5.45 14.02 27.16
CA LYS A 310 -4.91 14.65 28.37
C LYS A 310 -5.84 15.73 28.88
N ARG A 311 -5.84 15.97 30.17
CA ARG A 311 -6.51 17.10 30.80
C ARG A 311 -5.65 17.65 31.93
N VAL A 312 -5.36 18.98 31.90
CA VAL A 312 -4.51 19.65 32.90
C VAL A 312 -3.18 18.90 33.12
N GLY A 313 -2.50 18.54 32.01
CA GLY A 313 -1.21 17.83 32.02
C GLY A 313 -1.25 16.35 32.39
N LYS A 314 -2.39 15.83 32.86
CA LYS A 314 -2.53 14.40 33.22
C LYS A 314 -3.13 13.61 32.06
N ARG A 315 -2.61 12.40 31.81
CA ARG A 315 -3.24 11.45 30.88
C ARG A 315 -4.58 11.02 31.44
N PHE A 316 -5.62 11.09 30.63
CA PHE A 316 -6.99 10.82 31.05
C PHE A 316 -7.56 9.55 30.40
N ALA A 317 -7.31 9.38 29.11
CA ALA A 317 -7.76 8.21 28.37
C ALA A 317 -6.86 7.92 27.17
N ARG A 318 -7.02 6.71 26.64
CA ARG A 318 -6.47 6.25 25.38
C ARG A 318 -7.63 5.89 24.44
N VAL A 319 -7.60 6.38 23.23
CA VAL A 319 -8.55 6.03 22.16
C VAL A 319 -7.78 5.32 21.08
N ALA A 320 -8.06 4.03 20.86
CA ALA A 320 -7.34 3.18 19.93
C ALA A 320 -8.28 2.14 19.32
N GLU A 321 -7.95 1.68 18.13
CA GLU A 321 -8.39 0.37 17.67
C GLU A 321 -7.58 -0.72 18.39
N LYS A 322 -8.23 -1.86 18.64
CA LYS A 322 -7.51 -3.06 19.08
C LYS A 322 -6.95 -3.72 17.83
N SER A 323 -5.66 -3.71 17.67
CA SER A 323 -5.00 -4.57 16.71
C SER A 323 -3.88 -5.34 17.39
N GLU A 324 -3.75 -6.61 17.07
CA GLU A 324 -2.69 -7.48 17.53
C GLU A 324 -1.69 -7.71 16.41
N ASN A 325 -0.43 -7.49 16.69
CA ASN A 325 0.65 -7.70 15.74
C ASN A 325 1.37 -9.02 16.02
N LYS A 326 0.94 -10.10 15.39
CA LYS A 326 1.59 -11.41 15.55
C LYS A 326 2.98 -11.52 14.92
N PHE A 327 3.38 -10.57 14.09
CA PHE A 327 4.67 -10.55 13.41
C PHE A 327 5.70 -9.62 14.09
N GLY A 328 5.36 -9.04 15.21
CA GLY A 328 6.24 -8.12 15.95
C GLY A 328 6.31 -6.70 15.40
N ARG A 329 5.58 -6.38 14.33
CA ARG A 329 5.48 -5.02 13.79
C ARG A 329 4.38 -4.21 14.46
N PRO A 330 4.44 -2.86 14.42
CA PRO A 330 3.56 -2.00 15.19
C PRO A 330 2.07 -2.16 14.89
N LEU A 331 1.71 -2.45 13.65
CA LEU A 331 0.33 -2.62 13.22
C LEU A 331 0.08 -4.04 12.75
N PHE A 332 -0.98 -4.67 13.27
CA PHE A 332 -1.35 -6.02 12.90
C PHE A 332 -1.97 -6.11 11.50
N GLN A 333 -1.49 -7.04 10.69
CA GLN A 333 -1.93 -7.26 9.31
C GLN A 333 -2.11 -8.75 9.00
N ASN A 334 -2.98 -9.42 9.75
CA ASN A 334 -3.31 -10.83 9.51
C ASN A 334 -4.51 -10.98 8.58
N LEU A 335 -4.57 -10.18 7.52
CA LEU A 335 -5.65 -10.18 6.56
C LEU A 335 -5.24 -10.89 5.27
N LEU A 336 -6.12 -11.73 4.72
CA LEU A 336 -5.83 -12.49 3.51
C LEU A 336 -6.16 -11.74 2.22
N TYR A 337 -7.05 -10.76 2.26
CA TYR A 337 -7.60 -10.15 1.05
C TYR A 337 -7.25 -8.68 0.88
N SER A 338 -6.89 -8.02 1.96
CA SER A 338 -6.50 -6.61 2.00
C SER A 338 -5.50 -6.40 3.14
N ASP A 339 -4.72 -5.34 3.09
CA ASP A 339 -3.85 -4.95 4.21
C ASP A 339 -4.55 -3.99 5.19
N THR A 340 -5.84 -3.78 5.01
CA THR A 340 -6.64 -2.90 5.86
C THR A 340 -7.69 -3.69 6.64
N PRO A 341 -7.93 -3.38 7.91
CA PRO A 341 -9.01 -4.00 8.68
C PRO A 341 -10.39 -3.55 8.17
N THR A 342 -11.44 -4.29 8.52
CA THR A 342 -12.82 -3.94 8.14
C THR A 342 -13.24 -2.55 8.63
N GLN A 343 -12.66 -2.09 9.75
CA GLN A 343 -12.82 -0.72 10.25
C GLN A 343 -11.44 -0.06 10.37
N PRO A 344 -10.89 0.48 9.28
CA PRO A 344 -9.52 1.00 9.23
C PRO A 344 -9.38 2.39 9.87
N LEU A 345 -10.48 3.04 10.23
CA LEU A 345 -10.47 4.35 10.88
C LEU A 345 -10.37 4.21 12.39
N VAL A 346 -9.33 4.77 12.96
CA VAL A 346 -9.25 4.99 14.40
C VAL A 346 -10.35 5.97 14.82
N LYS A 347 -11.10 5.66 15.87
CA LYS A 347 -12.10 6.58 16.40
C LYS A 347 -11.48 7.92 16.76
N MET A 348 -12.00 8.99 16.15
CA MET A 348 -11.59 10.36 16.41
C MET A 348 -12.63 11.06 17.31
N GLU A 349 -13.02 10.38 18.38
CA GLU A 349 -13.93 10.90 19.38
C GLU A 349 -13.60 10.37 20.79
N TYR A 350 -13.94 11.17 21.79
CA TYR A 350 -13.89 10.80 23.20
C TYR A 350 -15.14 11.25 23.92
N VAL A 351 -15.81 10.35 24.63
CA VAL A 351 -16.98 10.69 25.43
C VAL A 351 -16.52 11.14 26.81
N ILE A 352 -16.82 12.38 27.16
CA ILE A 352 -16.52 12.96 28.49
C ILE A 352 -17.39 12.26 29.53
N PRO A 353 -16.83 11.67 30.58
CA PRO A 353 -17.62 11.03 31.64
C PRO A 353 -18.58 12.03 32.32
N LYS A 354 -19.74 11.52 32.76
CA LYS A 354 -20.71 12.32 33.50
C LYS A 354 -20.05 12.92 34.75
N GLY A 355 -20.21 14.23 34.95
CA GLY A 355 -19.62 14.95 36.10
C GLY A 355 -18.18 15.41 35.88
N ALA A 356 -17.51 14.99 34.79
CA ALA A 356 -16.19 15.51 34.44
C ALA A 356 -16.30 16.93 33.83
N PRO A 357 -15.33 17.82 34.09
CA PRO A 357 -15.30 19.14 33.47
C PRO A 357 -15.30 19.08 31.95
N LEU A 358 -16.03 20.02 31.31
CA LEU A 358 -16.23 20.06 29.87
C LEU A 358 -15.12 20.79 29.09
N SER A 359 -14.05 21.24 29.76
CA SER A 359 -12.96 22.03 29.17
C SER A 359 -11.57 21.55 29.61
N GLY A 360 -10.52 22.10 28.98
CA GLY A 360 -9.13 21.83 29.34
C GLY A 360 -8.55 20.53 28.76
N TYR A 361 -9.22 19.94 27.77
CA TYR A 361 -8.74 18.75 27.10
C TYR A 361 -7.75 19.06 25.99
N GLN A 362 -6.83 18.14 25.82
CA GLN A 362 -5.84 18.10 24.73
C GLN A 362 -5.81 16.70 24.14
N ILE A 363 -5.64 16.62 22.83
CA ILE A 363 -5.51 15.37 22.08
C ILE A 363 -4.12 15.28 21.50
N ILE A 364 -3.49 14.11 21.65
CA ILE A 364 -2.17 13.78 21.11
C ILE A 364 -2.35 12.57 20.21
N ALA A 365 -1.85 12.63 19.00
CA ALA A 365 -1.75 11.47 18.12
C ALA A 365 -0.47 10.69 18.46
N VAL A 366 -0.53 9.35 18.37
CA VAL A 366 0.62 8.47 18.58
C VAL A 366 0.73 7.54 17.38
N ASN A 367 1.90 7.51 16.74
CA ASN A 367 2.15 6.61 15.61
C ASN A 367 2.41 5.16 16.09
N THR A 368 2.62 4.24 15.16
CA THR A 368 2.76 2.82 15.49
C THR A 368 4.10 2.46 16.12
N VAL A 369 5.09 3.34 16.08
CA VAL A 369 6.37 3.18 16.80
C VAL A 369 6.40 3.92 18.14
N GLY A 370 5.29 4.57 18.54
CA GLY A 370 5.13 5.18 19.85
C GLY A 370 5.54 6.64 19.97
N LEU A 371 5.85 7.32 18.86
CA LEU A 371 6.15 8.76 18.88
C LEU A 371 4.86 9.56 19.04
N GLU A 372 4.89 10.59 19.91
CA GLU A 372 3.77 11.45 20.21
C GLU A 372 3.83 12.76 19.40
N SER A 373 2.70 13.19 18.83
CA SER A 373 2.55 14.51 18.24
C SER A 373 2.58 15.63 19.28
N LYS A 374 2.69 16.87 18.83
CA LYS A 374 2.39 18.02 19.70
C LYS A 374 0.90 17.95 20.13
N PRO A 375 0.58 18.35 21.38
CA PRO A 375 -0.79 18.36 21.87
C PRO A 375 -1.67 19.39 21.13
N ALA A 376 -2.81 18.96 20.61
CA ALA A 376 -3.84 19.83 20.08
C ALA A 376 -4.85 20.19 21.17
N ARG A 377 -5.10 21.49 21.39
CA ARG A 377 -6.05 21.98 22.39
C ARG A 377 -7.46 22.02 21.82
N MET A 378 -8.44 21.68 22.64
CA MET A 378 -9.84 21.91 22.31
C MET A 378 -10.09 23.40 22.11
N MET A 379 -10.68 23.76 20.96
CA MET A 379 -11.06 25.14 20.70
C MET A 379 -12.19 25.57 21.64
N SER A 380 -12.09 26.75 22.22
CA SER A 380 -13.22 27.38 22.93
C SER A 380 -14.31 27.64 21.89
N GLN A 381 -15.53 27.15 22.12
CA GLN A 381 -16.69 27.65 21.37
C GLN A 381 -16.82 29.14 21.68
N ARG A 382 -16.69 30.00 20.67
CA ARG A 382 -17.09 31.38 20.71
C ARG A 382 -18.61 31.48 20.66
#